data_3dc7b6b71d068e0eba5821c830f851f3
#
_entry.id   3dc7b6b71d068e0eba5821c830f851f3
#
_cell.length_a   1.000
_cell.length_b   1.000
_cell.length_c   1.000
_cell.angle_alpha   90.00
_cell.angle_beta   90.00
_cell.angle_gamma   90.00
#
_symmetry.space_group_name_H-M   'P 1'
#
loop_
_entity.id
_entity.type
_entity.pdbx_description
1 polymer ?
#
loop_
_entity_poly.entity_id
_entity_poly.type
_entity_poly.pdbx_seq_one_letter_code
_entity_poly.pdbx_strand_id
1 'polypeptide(L)'
;MTGFSRTAFFAKLGAIAIVGLLVSGPSIAQSAFKIGFVDPVRLIEQAPQGATALTALEDEFRSRDQGLKLRHGQIQDMEADLEKNILIMDATTAQARQREIENLKRRLARDQQEAREDYNLRRNEELARLQALVREVIVELARAGGYDLVVEQAVYVSEAVNITDLVLERLAQLP
;
A
#
# COMPACT_ATOMS: atom_id res chain seq x y z
N MET A 1 -4.59 10.46 113.28
CA MET A 1 -4.52 9.00 113.11
C MET A 1 -5.55 8.55 112.14
N THR A 2 -5.09 7.97 111.12
CA THR A 2 -5.69 6.90 110.31
C THR A 2 -7.15 7.06 109.85
N GLY A 3 -7.48 6.94 108.63
CA GLY A 3 -7.20 5.91 107.73
C GLY A 3 -7.89 6.09 106.37
N PHE A 4 -7.31 5.51 105.53
CA PHE A 4 -7.40 5.27 104.19
C PHE A 4 -8.72 4.60 103.73
N SER A 5 -9.34 5.03 102.66
CA SER A 5 -10.12 4.11 101.84
C SER A 5 -10.10 4.58 100.36
N ARG A 6 -9.55 3.64 99.58
CA ARG A 6 -9.45 3.69 98.15
C ARG A 6 -10.79 3.19 97.56
N THR A 7 -11.41 3.97 96.75
CA THR A 7 -12.46 3.43 95.83
C THR A 7 -12.04 3.77 94.43
N ALA A 8 -11.84 2.66 93.71
CA ALA A 8 -11.51 2.63 92.30
C ALA A 8 -12.66 3.11 91.41
N PHE A 9 -12.41 4.08 90.63
CA PHE A 9 -13.33 4.56 89.61
C PHE A 9 -12.99 3.92 88.31
N PHE A 10 -13.77 2.95 87.91
CA PHE A 10 -13.63 2.34 86.57
C PHE A 10 -14.18 3.30 85.50
N ALA A 11 -13.32 3.96 84.77
CA ALA A 11 -13.67 4.70 83.60
C ALA A 11 -13.92 3.73 82.46
N LYS A 12 -15.13 3.63 81.99
CA LYS A 12 -15.50 2.92 80.76
C LYS A 12 -15.02 3.73 79.58
N LEU A 13 -13.91 3.33 78.96
CA LEU A 13 -13.52 3.77 77.66
C LEU A 13 -14.42 3.09 76.60
N GLY A 14 -15.33 3.88 76.07
CA GLY A 14 -16.11 3.48 74.89
C GLY A 14 -15.20 3.51 73.63
N ALA A 15 -14.83 2.34 73.15
CA ALA A 15 -14.16 2.22 71.83
C ALA A 15 -15.14 2.54 70.71
N ILE A 16 -14.99 3.72 70.13
CA ILE A 16 -15.66 4.07 68.84
C ILE A 16 -14.92 3.39 67.74
N ALA A 17 -15.42 2.25 67.29
CA ALA A 17 -15.00 1.58 66.09
C ALA A 17 -15.46 2.40 64.88
N ILE A 18 -14.59 3.21 64.27
CA ILE A 18 -14.81 3.84 62.98
C ILE A 18 -14.68 2.75 61.95
N VAL A 19 -15.82 2.18 61.52
CA VAL A 19 -15.90 1.30 60.34
C VAL A 19 -15.74 2.21 59.14
N GLY A 20 -14.50 2.33 58.63
CA GLY A 20 -14.21 2.96 57.36
C GLY A 20 -14.81 2.13 56.22
N LEU A 21 -16.01 2.49 55.77
CA LEU A 21 -16.62 1.92 54.59
C LEU A 21 -15.79 2.37 53.38
N LEU A 22 -14.86 1.51 52.94
CA LEU A 22 -14.17 1.66 51.65
C LEU A 22 -15.22 1.54 50.55
N VAL A 23 -15.76 2.67 50.12
CA VAL A 23 -16.54 2.78 48.91
C VAL A 23 -15.57 2.58 47.75
N SER A 24 -15.30 1.31 47.39
CA SER A 24 -14.69 0.97 46.12
C SER A 24 -15.72 1.28 45.03
N GLY A 25 -15.70 2.53 44.56
CA GLY A 25 -16.47 2.91 43.39
C GLY A 25 -16.05 2.04 42.21
N PRO A 26 -16.98 1.61 41.34
CA PRO A 26 -16.60 0.92 40.12
C PRO A 26 -15.66 1.84 39.35
N SER A 27 -14.38 1.46 39.23
CA SER A 27 -13.48 2.06 38.25
C SER A 27 -14.09 1.77 36.88
N ILE A 28 -14.81 2.73 36.33
CA ILE A 28 -15.16 2.72 34.92
C ILE A 28 -13.81 2.77 34.20
N ALA A 29 -13.28 1.59 33.87
CA ALA A 29 -12.14 1.49 32.97
C ALA A 29 -12.60 2.13 31.67
N GLN A 30 -12.24 3.38 31.48
CA GLN A 30 -12.42 4.09 30.22
C GLN A 30 -11.59 3.30 29.23
N SER A 31 -12.25 2.47 28.41
CA SER A 31 -11.57 1.75 27.32
C SER A 31 -10.85 2.81 26.50
N ALA A 32 -9.52 2.81 26.59
CA ALA A 32 -8.72 3.74 25.83
C ALA A 32 -9.03 3.54 24.35
N PHE A 33 -9.52 4.59 23.69
CA PHE A 33 -9.83 4.60 22.27
C PHE A 33 -8.55 4.25 21.48
N LYS A 34 -8.58 3.14 20.75
CA LYS A 34 -7.41 2.60 20.06
C LYS A 34 -7.40 3.07 18.61
N ILE A 35 -6.44 3.93 18.29
CA ILE A 35 -6.25 4.46 16.93
C ILE A 35 -5.03 3.76 16.31
N GLY A 36 -5.16 3.39 15.03
CA GLY A 36 -4.07 2.97 14.17
C GLY A 36 -3.82 3.99 13.06
N PHE A 37 -2.58 4.13 12.64
CA PHE A 37 -2.18 4.85 11.44
C PHE A 37 -1.50 3.91 10.47
N VAL A 38 -1.78 4.05 9.18
CA VAL A 38 -1.10 3.36 8.09
C VAL A 38 -0.61 4.35 7.05
N ASP A 39 0.58 4.12 6.50
CA ASP A 39 1.11 4.86 5.35
C ASP A 39 0.75 4.11 4.06
N PRO A 40 -0.23 4.59 3.29
CA PRO A 40 -0.69 3.92 2.08
C PRO A 40 0.38 3.90 0.98
N VAL A 41 1.24 4.91 0.90
CA VAL A 41 2.32 4.96 -0.10
C VAL A 41 3.33 3.86 0.19
N ARG A 42 3.78 3.79 1.43
CA ARG A 42 4.72 2.75 1.88
C ARG A 42 4.14 1.34 1.73
N LEU A 43 2.85 1.15 2.03
CA LEU A 43 2.17 -0.13 1.84
C LEU A 43 2.17 -0.58 0.37
N ILE A 44 1.85 0.31 -0.55
CA ILE A 44 1.83 -0.01 -1.99
C ILE A 44 3.25 -0.27 -2.54
N GLU A 45 4.24 0.51 -2.11
CA GLU A 45 5.61 0.40 -2.58
C GLU A 45 6.33 -0.85 -2.05
N GLN A 46 6.04 -1.27 -0.83
CA GLN A 46 6.76 -2.35 -0.13
C GLN A 46 6.00 -3.68 -0.07
N ALA A 47 4.72 -3.72 -0.49
CA ALA A 47 3.98 -4.96 -0.55
C ALA A 47 4.59 -5.96 -1.55
N PRO A 48 4.90 -7.21 -1.14
CA PRO A 48 5.48 -8.21 -2.04
C PRO A 48 4.63 -8.49 -3.27
N GLN A 49 3.30 -8.41 -3.12
CA GLN A 49 2.35 -8.60 -4.21
C GLN A 49 2.51 -7.54 -5.31
N GLY A 50 2.94 -6.31 -4.96
CA GLY A 50 3.22 -5.26 -5.93
C GLY A 50 4.39 -5.62 -6.87
N ALA A 51 5.48 -6.14 -6.31
CA ALA A 51 6.63 -6.60 -7.10
C ALA A 51 6.26 -7.78 -8.01
N THR A 52 5.48 -8.73 -7.48
CA THR A 52 4.99 -9.89 -8.25
C THR A 52 4.10 -9.45 -9.41
N ALA A 53 3.14 -8.54 -9.15
CA ALA A 53 2.25 -8.01 -10.18
C ALA A 53 3.01 -7.25 -11.27
N LEU A 54 4.02 -6.45 -10.90
CA LEU A 54 4.86 -5.73 -11.87
C LEU A 54 5.64 -6.70 -12.76
N THR A 55 6.26 -7.74 -12.19
CA THR A 55 6.98 -8.76 -12.95
C THR A 55 6.06 -9.51 -13.91
N ALA A 56 4.86 -9.90 -13.46
CA ALA A 56 3.88 -10.55 -14.32
C ALA A 56 3.42 -9.64 -15.48
N LEU A 57 3.24 -8.36 -15.22
CA LEU A 57 2.90 -7.37 -16.23
C LEU A 57 4.01 -7.18 -17.27
N GLU A 58 5.27 -7.11 -16.82
CA GLU A 58 6.42 -7.04 -17.73
C GLU A 58 6.52 -8.28 -18.62
N ASP A 59 6.26 -9.47 -18.07
CA ASP A 59 6.25 -10.73 -18.82
C ASP A 59 5.12 -10.79 -19.85
N GLU A 60 3.93 -10.32 -19.48
CA GLU A 60 2.75 -10.23 -20.37
C GLU A 60 3.06 -9.36 -21.59
N PHE A 61 3.72 -8.22 -21.40
CA PHE A 61 4.00 -7.26 -22.47
C PHE A 61 5.33 -7.47 -23.20
N ARG A 62 6.21 -8.36 -22.71
CA ARG A 62 7.55 -8.60 -23.26
C ARG A 62 7.53 -8.98 -24.74
N SER A 63 6.69 -9.91 -25.14
CA SER A 63 6.58 -10.37 -26.52
C SER A 63 6.15 -9.24 -27.46
N ARG A 64 5.21 -8.41 -27.03
CA ARG A 64 4.72 -7.27 -27.81
C ARG A 64 5.80 -6.19 -27.95
N ASP A 65 6.54 -5.87 -26.88
CA ASP A 65 7.63 -4.93 -26.87
C ASP A 65 8.76 -5.39 -27.84
N GLN A 66 9.14 -6.68 -27.77
CA GLN A 66 10.10 -7.26 -28.69
C GLN A 66 9.65 -7.18 -30.15
N GLY A 67 8.36 -7.45 -30.43
CA GLY A 67 7.79 -7.33 -31.76
C GLY A 67 7.82 -5.90 -32.30
N LEU A 68 7.54 -4.91 -31.45
CA LEU A 68 7.63 -3.48 -31.82
C LEU A 68 9.06 -3.05 -32.10
N LYS A 69 10.03 -3.48 -31.28
CA LYS A 69 11.46 -3.22 -31.50
C LYS A 69 11.96 -3.83 -32.79
N LEU A 70 11.56 -5.07 -33.11
CA LEU A 70 11.93 -5.72 -34.36
C LEU A 70 11.39 -4.95 -35.58
N ARG A 71 10.11 -4.56 -35.57
CA ARG A 71 9.50 -3.77 -36.65
C ARG A 71 10.19 -2.41 -36.81
N HIS A 72 10.55 -1.78 -35.69
CA HIS A 72 11.31 -0.52 -35.72
C HIS A 72 12.66 -0.69 -36.44
N GLY A 73 13.42 -1.74 -36.09
CA GLY A 73 14.68 -2.08 -36.76
C GLY A 73 14.49 -2.33 -38.27
N GLN A 74 13.47 -3.13 -38.64
CA GLN A 74 13.16 -3.38 -40.06
C GLN A 74 12.87 -2.09 -40.85
N ILE A 75 12.15 -1.15 -40.26
CA ILE A 75 11.87 0.16 -40.89
C ILE A 75 13.17 0.95 -41.06
N GLN A 76 14.05 0.98 -40.05
CA GLN A 76 15.35 1.65 -40.14
C GLN A 76 16.22 1.04 -41.25
N ASP A 77 16.26 -0.30 -41.37
CA ASP A 77 16.99 -0.98 -42.43
C ASP A 77 16.44 -0.62 -43.83
N MET A 78 15.11 -0.56 -43.98
CA MET A 78 14.46 -0.15 -45.24
C MET A 78 14.76 1.30 -45.59
N GLU A 79 14.83 2.20 -44.62
CA GLU A 79 15.23 3.61 -44.83
C GLU A 79 16.67 3.73 -45.29
N ALA A 80 17.57 3.02 -44.59
CA ALA A 80 18.99 2.99 -44.95
C ALA A 80 19.23 2.38 -46.35
N ASP A 81 18.46 1.34 -46.72
CA ASP A 81 18.54 0.75 -48.05
C ASP A 81 18.02 1.71 -49.14
N LEU A 82 16.91 2.40 -48.88
CA LEU A 82 16.38 3.41 -49.80
C LEU A 82 17.38 4.55 -49.99
N GLU A 83 17.96 5.09 -48.91
CA GLU A 83 18.94 6.15 -48.96
C GLU A 83 20.17 5.78 -49.81
N LYS A 84 20.70 4.56 -49.62
CA LYS A 84 21.85 4.07 -50.39
C LYS A 84 21.59 3.91 -51.88
N ASN A 85 20.36 3.50 -52.23
CA ASN A 85 20.04 3.07 -53.57
C ASN A 85 19.18 4.11 -54.37
N ILE A 86 18.73 5.19 -53.75
CA ILE A 86 17.80 6.13 -54.33
C ILE A 86 18.30 6.74 -55.65
N LEU A 87 19.61 6.93 -55.80
CA LEU A 87 20.24 7.50 -56.98
C LEU A 87 20.31 6.56 -58.19
N ILE A 88 20.18 5.25 -57.94
CA ILE A 88 20.28 4.19 -58.97
C ILE A 88 18.92 3.53 -59.24
N MET A 89 17.90 3.79 -58.39
CA MET A 89 16.53 3.34 -58.60
C MET A 89 15.80 4.16 -59.61
N ASP A 90 14.84 3.54 -60.33
CA ASP A 90 13.87 4.34 -61.09
C ASP A 90 12.92 5.09 -60.15
N ALA A 91 12.43 6.25 -60.60
CA ALA A 91 11.61 7.14 -59.78
C ALA A 91 10.34 6.51 -59.24
N THR A 92 9.72 5.60 -60.00
CA THR A 92 8.49 4.90 -59.59
C THR A 92 8.76 3.95 -58.42
N THR A 93 9.82 3.16 -58.52
CA THR A 93 10.26 2.23 -57.46
C THR A 93 10.68 2.98 -56.19
N ALA A 94 11.46 4.07 -56.32
CA ALA A 94 11.85 4.91 -55.18
C ALA A 94 10.63 5.46 -54.45
N GLN A 95 9.66 6.00 -55.21
CA GLN A 95 8.43 6.54 -54.64
C GLN A 95 7.56 5.46 -53.98
N ALA A 96 7.48 4.27 -54.56
CA ALA A 96 6.75 3.14 -53.96
C ALA A 96 7.37 2.71 -52.62
N ARG A 97 8.70 2.58 -52.56
CA ARG A 97 9.44 2.27 -51.35
C ARG A 97 9.22 3.34 -50.26
N GLN A 98 9.29 4.60 -50.60
CA GLN A 98 9.05 5.67 -49.65
C GLN A 98 7.65 5.60 -49.04
N ARG A 99 6.61 5.41 -49.90
CA ARG A 99 5.23 5.24 -49.39
C ARG A 99 5.07 4.00 -48.49
N GLU A 100 5.74 2.92 -48.80
CA GLU A 100 5.74 1.70 -47.99
C GLU A 100 6.32 2.00 -46.60
N ILE A 101 7.50 2.62 -46.53
CA ILE A 101 8.16 3.02 -45.26
C ILE A 101 7.27 3.93 -44.43
N GLU A 102 6.68 4.96 -45.03
CA GLU A 102 5.76 5.87 -44.35
C GLU A 102 4.53 5.15 -43.81
N ASN A 103 3.97 4.18 -44.55
CA ASN A 103 2.85 3.38 -44.10
C ASN A 103 3.23 2.51 -42.89
N LEU A 104 4.42 1.87 -42.95
CA LEU A 104 4.93 1.07 -41.85
C LEU A 104 5.19 1.90 -40.60
N LYS A 105 5.78 3.09 -40.76
CA LYS A 105 5.98 4.05 -39.64
C LYS A 105 4.65 4.44 -38.98
N ARG A 106 3.63 4.75 -39.79
CA ARG A 106 2.30 5.09 -39.23
C ARG A 106 1.66 3.90 -38.49
N ARG A 107 1.82 2.68 -39.01
CA ARG A 107 1.35 1.46 -38.31
C ARG A 107 2.11 1.27 -37.01
N LEU A 108 3.42 1.31 -37.04
CA LEU A 108 4.26 1.16 -35.86
C LEU A 108 3.90 2.19 -34.77
N ALA A 109 3.69 3.45 -35.15
CA ALA A 109 3.28 4.50 -34.20
C ALA A 109 1.94 4.18 -33.54
N ARG A 110 0.95 3.67 -34.30
CA ARG A 110 -0.33 3.26 -33.72
C ARG A 110 -0.17 2.05 -32.79
N ASP A 111 0.57 1.01 -33.24
CA ASP A 111 0.79 -0.21 -32.47
C ASP A 111 1.52 0.11 -31.13
N GLN A 112 2.47 1.07 -31.16
CA GLN A 112 3.18 1.54 -29.97
C GLN A 112 2.24 2.32 -29.02
N GLN A 113 1.37 3.15 -29.56
CA GLN A 113 0.40 3.90 -28.76
C GLN A 113 -0.58 2.94 -28.08
N GLU A 114 -1.15 2.00 -28.84
CA GLU A 114 -2.05 0.97 -28.33
C GLU A 114 -1.37 0.10 -27.25
N ALA A 115 -0.11 -0.30 -27.46
CA ALA A 115 0.64 -1.06 -26.46
C ALA A 115 0.84 -0.28 -25.16
N ARG A 116 1.10 1.03 -25.22
CA ARG A 116 1.22 1.89 -24.04
C ARG A 116 -0.11 2.07 -23.30
N GLU A 117 -1.19 2.23 -24.05
CA GLU A 117 -2.54 2.38 -23.46
C GLU A 117 -2.94 1.09 -22.74
N ASP A 118 -2.76 -0.07 -23.37
CA ASP A 118 -3.04 -1.36 -22.78
C ASP A 118 -2.18 -1.63 -21.53
N TYR A 119 -0.88 -1.33 -21.61
CA TYR A 119 0.02 -1.46 -20.46
C TYR A 119 -0.44 -0.59 -19.28
N ASN A 120 -0.78 0.69 -19.55
CA ASN A 120 -1.24 1.60 -18.51
C ASN A 120 -2.58 1.15 -17.91
N LEU A 121 -3.49 0.64 -18.74
CA LEU A 121 -4.76 0.08 -18.27
C LEU A 121 -4.50 -1.11 -17.33
N ARG A 122 -3.70 -2.09 -17.77
CA ARG A 122 -3.37 -3.27 -16.97
C ARG A 122 -2.64 -2.90 -15.67
N ARG A 123 -1.69 -1.97 -15.73
CA ARG A 123 -1.00 -1.46 -14.55
C ARG A 123 -1.96 -0.84 -13.54
N ASN A 124 -2.91 -0.04 -14.01
CA ASN A 124 -3.91 0.57 -13.13
C ASN A 124 -4.85 -0.48 -12.52
N GLU A 125 -5.22 -1.52 -13.26
CA GLU A 125 -6.00 -2.64 -12.73
C GLU A 125 -5.24 -3.39 -11.63
N GLU A 126 -3.95 -3.69 -11.82
CA GLU A 126 -3.14 -4.36 -10.81
C GLU A 126 -2.95 -3.48 -9.56
N LEU A 127 -2.75 -2.17 -9.74
CA LEU A 127 -2.67 -1.22 -8.64
C LEU A 127 -4.00 -1.18 -7.85
N ALA A 128 -5.13 -1.17 -8.54
CA ALA A 128 -6.43 -1.18 -7.88
C ALA A 128 -6.68 -2.49 -7.09
N ARG A 129 -6.24 -3.64 -7.63
CA ARG A 129 -6.29 -4.93 -6.93
C ARG A 129 -5.43 -4.91 -5.66
N LEU A 130 -4.19 -4.40 -5.76
CA LEU A 130 -3.30 -4.28 -4.62
C LEU A 130 -3.89 -3.36 -3.54
N GLN A 131 -4.44 -2.22 -3.92
CA GLN A 131 -5.12 -1.30 -2.99
C GLN A 131 -6.31 -1.97 -2.29
N ALA A 132 -7.08 -2.78 -3.01
CA ALA A 132 -8.20 -3.53 -2.43
C ALA A 132 -7.70 -4.56 -1.41
N LEU A 133 -6.65 -5.33 -1.74
CA LEU A 133 -6.04 -6.30 -0.85
C LEU A 133 -5.48 -5.63 0.42
N VAL A 134 -4.74 -4.54 0.27
CA VAL A 134 -4.20 -3.76 1.40
C VAL A 134 -5.32 -3.30 2.33
N ARG A 135 -6.41 -2.78 1.77
CA ARG A 135 -7.58 -2.35 2.55
C ARG A 135 -8.23 -3.51 3.30
N GLU A 136 -8.35 -4.67 2.67
CA GLU A 136 -8.90 -5.88 3.31
C GLU A 136 -8.04 -6.30 4.51
N VAL A 137 -6.71 -6.34 4.35
CA VAL A 137 -5.77 -6.66 5.40
C VAL A 137 -5.81 -5.65 6.55
N ILE A 138 -5.90 -4.35 6.25
CA ILE A 138 -6.06 -3.31 7.27
C ILE A 138 -7.32 -3.54 8.10
N VAL A 139 -8.46 -3.83 7.44
CA VAL A 139 -9.74 -4.08 8.13
C VAL A 139 -9.69 -5.36 8.98
N GLU A 140 -9.07 -6.43 8.47
CA GLU A 140 -8.85 -7.68 9.22
C GLU A 140 -8.05 -7.40 10.50
N LEU A 141 -6.89 -6.75 10.36
CA LEU A 141 -6.01 -6.42 11.49
C LEU A 141 -6.66 -5.44 12.47
N ALA A 142 -7.40 -4.45 11.98
CA ALA A 142 -8.11 -3.51 12.83
C ALA A 142 -9.14 -4.21 13.72
N ARG A 143 -9.93 -5.13 13.14
CA ARG A 143 -10.91 -5.92 13.88
C ARG A 143 -10.25 -6.87 14.89
N ALA A 144 -9.23 -7.60 14.44
CA ALA A 144 -8.51 -8.56 15.31
C ALA A 144 -7.77 -7.86 16.44
N GLY A 145 -7.21 -6.67 16.18
CA GLY A 145 -6.45 -5.87 17.15
C GLY A 145 -7.30 -4.97 18.02
N GLY A 146 -8.64 -4.90 17.81
CA GLY A 146 -9.53 -4.06 18.59
C GLY A 146 -9.27 -2.56 18.37
N TYR A 147 -8.94 -2.16 17.15
CA TYR A 147 -8.82 -0.74 16.80
C TYR A 147 -10.20 -0.15 16.55
N ASP A 148 -10.45 1.02 17.13
CA ASP A 148 -11.68 1.79 16.95
C ASP A 148 -11.65 2.63 15.68
N LEU A 149 -10.43 3.03 15.25
CA LEU A 149 -10.19 3.85 14.06
C LEU A 149 -8.83 3.53 13.46
N VAL A 150 -8.76 3.43 12.14
CA VAL A 150 -7.50 3.44 11.37
C VAL A 150 -7.55 4.61 10.39
N VAL A 151 -6.49 5.43 10.37
CA VAL A 151 -6.36 6.60 9.50
C VAL A 151 -5.18 6.45 8.56
N GLU A 152 -5.32 7.00 7.34
CA GLU A 152 -4.31 6.97 6.28
C GLU A 152 -3.59 8.31 6.09
N GLN A 153 -4.13 9.39 6.67
CA GLN A 153 -3.56 10.73 6.54
C GLN A 153 -3.49 11.41 7.91
N ALA A 154 -2.31 11.88 8.26
CA ALA A 154 -2.09 12.64 9.48
C ALA A 154 -0.91 13.60 9.29
N VAL A 155 -0.96 14.76 9.96
CA VAL A 155 0.14 15.75 9.97
C VAL A 155 1.33 15.24 10.81
N TYR A 156 1.04 14.48 11.86
CA TYR A 156 2.01 13.89 12.76
C TYR A 156 1.51 12.53 13.25
N VAL A 157 2.41 11.57 13.31
CA VAL A 157 2.14 10.21 13.79
C VAL A 157 3.29 9.79 14.70
N SER A 158 2.97 9.35 15.91
CA SER A 158 3.95 8.67 16.76
C SER A 158 4.10 7.21 16.36
N GLU A 159 5.25 6.61 16.63
CA GLU A 159 5.50 5.19 16.38
C GLU A 159 4.49 4.26 17.09
N ALA A 160 4.01 4.68 18.26
CA ALA A 160 3.06 3.89 19.07
C ALA A 160 1.72 3.59 18.38
N VAL A 161 1.30 4.42 17.43
CA VAL A 161 0.04 4.24 16.69
C VAL A 161 0.26 3.80 15.24
N ASN A 162 1.51 3.78 14.76
CA ASN A 162 1.84 3.36 13.41
C ASN A 162 1.80 1.84 13.29
N ILE A 163 0.86 1.32 12.52
CA ILE A 163 0.69 -0.12 12.27
C ILE A 163 1.08 -0.54 10.85
N THR A 164 1.77 0.32 10.11
CA THR A 164 2.18 0.07 8.72
C THR A 164 3.00 -1.21 8.59
N ASP A 165 3.97 -1.41 9.48
CA ASP A 165 4.83 -2.61 9.47
C ASP A 165 4.03 -3.89 9.77
N LEU A 166 3.07 -3.83 10.69
CA LEU A 166 2.18 -4.95 10.98
C LEU A 166 1.34 -5.35 9.75
N VAL A 167 0.88 -4.35 8.97
CA VAL A 167 0.17 -4.61 7.71
C VAL A 167 1.10 -5.24 6.68
N LEU A 168 2.34 -4.74 6.54
CA LEU A 168 3.35 -5.30 5.62
C LEU A 168 3.70 -6.75 5.98
N GLU A 169 3.89 -7.05 7.26
CA GLU A 169 4.14 -8.42 7.75
C GLU A 169 2.97 -9.36 7.39
N ARG A 170 1.74 -8.88 7.56
CA ARG A 170 0.56 -9.67 7.20
C ARG A 170 0.44 -9.89 5.71
N LEU A 171 0.70 -8.88 4.89
CA LEU A 171 0.75 -8.98 3.43
C LEU A 171 1.80 -9.99 2.98
N ALA A 172 2.98 -10.02 3.61
CA ALA A 172 4.04 -10.97 3.30
C ALA A 172 3.69 -12.44 3.61
N GLN A 173 2.68 -12.69 4.43
CA GLN A 173 2.18 -14.04 4.74
C GLN A 173 1.10 -14.52 3.76
N LEU A 174 0.59 -13.62 2.92
CA LEU A 174 -0.39 -13.97 1.90
C LEU A 174 0.31 -14.43 0.63
N PRO A 175 -0.30 -15.37 -0.13
CA PRO A 175 0.25 -15.84 -1.39
C PRO A 175 0.31 -14.78 -2.47
#